data_54f0142cc140c22048dde07cc1960dc7
#
_entry.id   54f0142cc140c22048dde07cc1960dc7
#
_cell.length_a   1.000
_cell.length_b   1.000
_cell.length_c   1.000
_cell.angle_alpha   90.00
_cell.angle_beta   90.00
_cell.angle_gamma   90.00
#
_symmetry.space_group_name_H-M   'P 1'
#
loop_
_entity.id
_entity.type
_entity.pdbx_description
1 polymer ?
#
loop_
_entity_poly.entity_id
_entity_poly.type
_entity_poly.pdbx_seq_one_letter_code
_entity_poly.pdbx_strand_id
1 'polypeptide(L)'
;GKLMKILVIAEIHNGALAEYQTSKTICAATELSTVDVLCASSNCDEAAKKIQIINKVDTVKVVESELLSQNLAESYSSDVIEFLKEYTHIFVPSSSFGKNLLPRIAGILDMMIVSDVSKITASDTFERPIYAGNAIQRVQSNDKIKLVSIRTSNFNSAPSGGNAKIEKLSINIQNNVSRWLENKVQENDRPELTSAKIIVSGGRGVGSKENFAVIEKLADKLGAAVGASRAAVDSGFAPNDWQVGQTGKVVAPEL
;
A
#
# COMPACT_ATOMS: atom_id res chain seq x y z
N GLY A 1 -2.07 -18.49 -25.11
CA GLY A 1 -2.08 -18.15 -23.68
C GLY A 1 -3.14 -17.12 -23.40
N LYS A 2 -3.77 -17.18 -22.23
CA LYS A 2 -4.76 -16.19 -21.82
C LYS A 2 -4.05 -14.83 -21.73
N LEU A 3 -4.61 -13.80 -22.35
CA LEU A 3 -4.04 -12.44 -22.30
C LEU A 3 -3.95 -12.01 -20.83
N MET A 4 -2.77 -11.56 -20.40
CA MET A 4 -2.62 -10.99 -19.05
C MET A 4 -3.42 -9.69 -18.95
N LYS A 5 -4.22 -9.58 -17.90
CA LYS A 5 -4.98 -8.39 -17.55
C LYS A 5 -4.67 -8.05 -16.09
N ILE A 6 -3.95 -6.97 -15.89
CA ILE A 6 -3.37 -6.60 -14.60
C ILE A 6 -4.10 -5.39 -14.05
N LEU A 7 -4.51 -5.47 -12.78
CA LEU A 7 -5.08 -4.35 -12.03
C LEU A 7 -4.18 -3.99 -10.86
N VAL A 8 -3.92 -2.71 -10.70
CA VAL A 8 -3.38 -2.14 -9.46
C VAL A 8 -4.50 -1.42 -8.74
N ILE A 9 -4.71 -1.70 -7.46
CA ILE A 9 -5.65 -0.94 -6.63
C ILE A 9 -4.87 0.19 -5.96
N ALA A 10 -5.21 1.43 -6.31
CA ALA A 10 -4.58 2.62 -5.76
C ALA A 10 -4.94 2.81 -4.29
N GLU A 11 -3.97 3.25 -3.48
CA GLU A 11 -4.21 3.67 -2.10
C GLU A 11 -4.59 5.14 -2.06
N ILE A 12 -5.81 5.43 -1.61
CA ILE A 12 -6.37 6.78 -1.57
C ILE A 12 -6.92 7.02 -0.16
N HIS A 13 -6.53 8.13 0.47
CA HIS A 13 -7.01 8.55 1.78
C HIS A 13 -7.67 9.92 1.66
N ASN A 14 -8.97 10.03 2.00
CA ASN A 14 -9.74 11.28 1.89
C ASN A 14 -9.59 11.98 0.53
N GLY A 15 -9.64 11.22 -0.56
CA GLY A 15 -9.47 11.73 -1.92
C GLY A 15 -8.01 11.99 -2.34
N ALA A 16 -7.05 11.96 -1.42
CA ALA A 16 -5.63 12.15 -1.70
C ALA A 16 -4.94 10.82 -2.03
N LEU A 17 -4.23 10.79 -3.15
CA LEU A 17 -3.44 9.64 -3.55
C LEU A 17 -2.22 9.47 -2.63
N ALA A 18 -2.03 8.26 -2.08
CA ALA A 18 -0.77 7.86 -1.48
C ALA A 18 0.25 7.58 -2.60
N GLU A 19 0.89 8.64 -3.10
CA GLU A 19 1.71 8.59 -4.33
C GLU A 19 2.87 7.63 -4.22
N TYR A 20 3.58 7.65 -3.08
CA TYR A 20 4.73 6.76 -2.86
C TYR A 20 4.33 5.29 -2.99
N GLN A 21 3.28 4.87 -2.29
CA GLN A 21 2.83 3.48 -2.27
C GLN A 21 2.26 3.05 -3.63
N THR A 22 1.40 3.87 -4.21
CA THR A 22 0.71 3.56 -5.47
C THR A 22 1.68 3.55 -6.64
N SER A 23 2.54 4.55 -6.77
CA SER A 23 3.49 4.65 -7.89
C SER A 23 4.46 3.47 -7.93
N LYS A 24 4.99 3.06 -6.78
CA LYS A 24 5.89 1.91 -6.70
C LYS A 24 5.19 0.58 -6.96
N THR A 25 3.94 0.44 -6.55
CA THR A 25 3.12 -0.74 -6.89
C THR A 25 2.83 -0.82 -8.39
N ILE A 26 2.53 0.32 -9.02
CA ILE A 26 2.37 0.39 -10.48
C ILE A 26 3.68 0.01 -11.18
N CYS A 27 4.82 0.56 -10.73
CA CYS A 27 6.13 0.22 -11.30
C CYS A 27 6.39 -1.29 -11.26
N ALA A 28 6.16 -1.93 -10.11
CA ALA A 28 6.30 -3.38 -9.98
C ALA A 28 5.38 -4.16 -10.95
N ALA A 29 4.11 -3.82 -10.99
CA ALA A 29 3.13 -4.49 -11.84
C ALA A 29 3.46 -4.34 -13.34
N THR A 30 4.01 -3.19 -13.73
CA THR A 30 4.39 -2.90 -15.13
C THR A 30 5.65 -3.64 -15.61
N GLU A 31 6.34 -4.36 -14.74
CA GLU A 31 7.37 -5.33 -15.15
C GLU A 31 6.77 -6.49 -15.96
N LEU A 32 5.50 -6.82 -15.73
CA LEU A 32 4.81 -7.89 -16.44
C LEU A 32 4.13 -7.41 -17.73
N SER A 33 3.41 -6.30 -17.69
CA SER A 33 2.67 -5.73 -18.82
C SER A 33 2.17 -4.33 -18.48
N THR A 34 1.42 -3.70 -19.39
CA THR A 34 0.58 -2.53 -19.06
C THR A 34 -0.50 -2.90 -18.05
N VAL A 35 -0.98 -1.91 -17.33
CA VAL A 35 -1.91 -2.11 -16.20
C VAL A 35 -3.11 -1.19 -16.27
N ASP A 36 -4.24 -1.66 -15.77
CA ASP A 36 -5.32 -0.80 -15.32
C ASP A 36 -5.09 -0.44 -13.86
N VAL A 37 -5.56 0.73 -13.44
CA VAL A 37 -5.50 1.17 -12.04
C VAL A 37 -6.90 1.49 -11.54
N LEU A 38 -7.31 0.88 -10.44
CA LEU A 38 -8.57 1.15 -9.77
C LEU A 38 -8.39 2.27 -8.74
N CYS A 39 -9.13 3.37 -8.93
CA CYS A 39 -9.32 4.42 -7.94
C CYS A 39 -10.72 4.24 -7.33
N ALA A 40 -10.76 3.83 -6.06
CA ALA A 40 -11.99 3.60 -5.32
C ALA A 40 -11.98 4.44 -4.03
N SER A 41 -12.78 5.49 -4.00
CA SER A 41 -12.86 6.46 -2.88
C SER A 41 -14.17 7.24 -2.96
N SER A 42 -14.39 8.18 -2.03
CA SER A 42 -15.50 9.14 -2.13
C SER A 42 -15.31 10.15 -3.26
N ASN A 43 -14.05 10.55 -3.52
CA ASN A 43 -13.66 11.41 -4.63
C ASN A 43 -12.33 10.92 -5.21
N CYS A 44 -12.28 10.72 -6.51
CA CYS A 44 -11.10 10.20 -7.21
C CYS A 44 -10.50 11.21 -8.21
N ASP A 45 -11.00 12.41 -8.34
CA ASP A 45 -10.62 13.34 -9.42
C ASP A 45 -9.13 13.68 -9.41
N GLU A 46 -8.57 14.02 -8.25
CA GLU A 46 -7.14 14.33 -8.13
C GLU A 46 -6.27 13.09 -8.33
N ALA A 47 -6.61 12.00 -7.67
CA ALA A 47 -5.88 10.74 -7.78
C ALA A 47 -5.86 10.20 -9.21
N ALA A 48 -7.00 10.23 -9.90
CA ALA A 48 -7.10 9.76 -11.28
C ALA A 48 -6.22 10.58 -12.24
N LYS A 49 -6.18 11.91 -12.08
CA LYS A 49 -5.31 12.78 -12.89
C LYS A 49 -3.82 12.50 -12.66
N LYS A 50 -3.43 12.27 -11.41
CA LYS A 50 -2.04 11.92 -11.08
C LYS A 50 -1.62 10.56 -11.65
N ILE A 51 -2.52 9.58 -11.65
CA ILE A 51 -2.26 8.24 -12.19
C ILE A 51 -2.30 8.25 -13.72
N GLN A 52 -3.16 9.05 -14.33
CA GLN A 52 -3.33 9.14 -15.78
C GLN A 52 -2.02 9.36 -16.52
N ILE A 53 -1.10 10.14 -15.96
CA ILE A 53 0.18 10.51 -16.58
C ILE A 53 1.30 9.50 -16.33
N ILE A 54 1.03 8.42 -15.59
CA ILE A 54 2.03 7.38 -15.32
C ILE A 54 2.18 6.48 -16.55
N ASN A 55 3.43 6.22 -16.91
CA ASN A 55 3.75 5.37 -18.04
C ASN A 55 3.23 3.93 -17.83
N LYS A 56 2.81 3.27 -18.92
CA LYS A 56 2.24 1.92 -18.95
C LYS A 56 0.93 1.74 -18.16
N VAL A 57 0.27 2.80 -17.76
CA VAL A 57 -1.13 2.73 -17.30
C VAL A 57 -2.03 2.88 -18.54
N ASP A 58 -2.86 1.87 -18.80
CA ASP A 58 -3.80 1.87 -19.94
C ASP A 58 -5.09 2.59 -19.59
N THR A 59 -5.71 2.22 -18.47
CA THR A 59 -6.98 2.81 -18.04
C THR A 59 -6.98 3.05 -16.54
N VAL A 60 -7.45 4.22 -16.13
CA VAL A 60 -7.79 4.52 -14.74
C VAL A 60 -9.27 4.23 -14.56
N LYS A 61 -9.60 3.19 -13.80
CA LYS A 61 -10.96 2.79 -13.45
C LYS A 61 -11.39 3.53 -12.19
N VAL A 62 -12.48 4.27 -12.24
CA VAL A 62 -12.94 5.10 -11.13
C VAL A 62 -14.26 4.58 -10.57
N VAL A 63 -14.30 4.34 -9.27
CA VAL A 63 -15.50 3.99 -8.50
C VAL A 63 -15.62 4.96 -7.34
N GLU A 64 -16.69 5.73 -7.30
CA GLU A 64 -16.92 6.73 -6.26
C GLU A 64 -18.15 6.38 -5.41
N SER A 65 -17.95 6.35 -4.09
CA SER A 65 -19.01 6.18 -3.09
C SER A 65 -18.53 6.68 -1.73
N GLU A 66 -19.39 7.32 -0.96
CA GLU A 66 -19.11 7.70 0.43
C GLU A 66 -18.74 6.49 1.31
N LEU A 67 -19.26 5.30 1.00
CA LEU A 67 -18.92 4.06 1.71
C LEU A 67 -17.45 3.62 1.51
N LEU A 68 -16.74 4.22 0.56
CA LEU A 68 -15.31 3.98 0.32
C LEU A 68 -14.40 5.03 0.99
N SER A 69 -14.96 6.09 1.59
CA SER A 69 -14.20 7.23 2.12
C SER A 69 -13.19 6.83 3.20
N GLN A 70 -13.48 5.80 4.00
CA GLN A 70 -12.65 5.35 5.13
C GLN A 70 -11.89 4.04 4.83
N ASN A 71 -11.83 3.60 3.58
CA ASN A 71 -11.13 2.39 3.16
C ASN A 71 -11.52 1.12 3.93
N LEU A 72 -12.79 1.00 4.33
CA LEU A 72 -13.27 -0.24 4.92
C LEU A 72 -13.23 -1.35 3.86
N ALA A 73 -12.51 -2.44 4.15
CA ALA A 73 -12.41 -3.57 3.22
C ALA A 73 -13.78 -4.18 2.90
N GLU A 74 -14.72 -4.12 3.84
CA GLU A 74 -16.10 -4.60 3.71
C GLU A 74 -16.91 -3.79 2.69
N SER A 75 -16.48 -2.58 2.33
CA SER A 75 -17.10 -1.78 1.26
C SER A 75 -16.76 -2.27 -0.14
N TYR A 76 -15.76 -3.14 -0.27
CA TYR A 76 -15.52 -3.89 -1.51
C TYR A 76 -16.51 -5.04 -1.57
N SER A 77 -17.73 -4.70 -1.97
CA SER A 77 -18.91 -5.57 -2.04
C SER A 77 -18.81 -6.61 -3.15
N SER A 78 -19.83 -7.46 -3.25
CA SER A 78 -19.93 -8.49 -4.27
C SER A 78 -19.75 -7.95 -5.69
N ASP A 79 -20.28 -6.77 -5.99
CA ASP A 79 -20.20 -6.19 -7.33
C ASP A 79 -18.76 -5.74 -7.68
N VAL A 80 -18.00 -5.23 -6.70
CA VAL A 80 -16.57 -4.96 -6.88
C VAL A 80 -15.81 -6.26 -7.09
N ILE A 81 -16.10 -7.29 -6.30
CA ILE A 81 -15.46 -8.61 -6.44
C ILE A 81 -15.72 -9.21 -7.83
N GLU A 82 -16.94 -9.10 -8.36
CA GLU A 82 -17.23 -9.55 -9.73
C GLU A 82 -16.39 -8.80 -10.78
N PHE A 83 -16.23 -7.49 -10.64
CA PHE A 83 -15.34 -6.71 -11.48
C PHE A 83 -13.88 -7.19 -11.39
N LEU A 84 -13.39 -7.50 -10.19
CA LEU A 84 -12.02 -7.98 -10.00
C LEU A 84 -11.76 -9.32 -10.69
N LYS A 85 -12.77 -10.17 -10.88
CA LYS A 85 -12.65 -11.47 -11.59
C LYS A 85 -12.31 -11.34 -13.08
N GLU A 86 -12.43 -10.15 -13.65
CA GLU A 86 -12.01 -9.89 -15.03
C GLU A 86 -10.49 -9.91 -15.20
N TYR A 87 -9.74 -9.76 -14.12
CA TYR A 87 -8.28 -9.64 -14.13
C TYR A 87 -7.60 -10.97 -13.83
N THR A 88 -6.37 -11.09 -14.30
CA THR A 88 -5.50 -12.24 -14.03
C THR A 88 -4.53 -11.96 -12.88
N HIS A 89 -4.28 -10.68 -12.60
CA HIS A 89 -3.41 -10.22 -11.54
C HIS A 89 -4.01 -9.01 -10.85
N ILE A 90 -3.95 -8.98 -9.53
CA ILE A 90 -4.36 -7.84 -8.71
C ILE A 90 -3.20 -7.50 -7.77
N PHE A 91 -2.70 -6.28 -7.88
CA PHE A 91 -1.61 -5.76 -7.09
C PHE A 91 -2.10 -4.68 -6.14
N VAL A 92 -1.63 -4.73 -4.90
CA VAL A 92 -1.81 -3.69 -3.88
C VAL A 92 -0.46 -3.41 -3.21
N PRO A 93 -0.24 -2.23 -2.62
CA PRO A 93 0.93 -2.02 -1.77
C PRO A 93 0.83 -2.84 -0.48
N SER A 94 1.96 -3.27 0.08
CA SER A 94 2.03 -3.91 1.41
C SER A 94 1.95 -2.89 2.56
N SER A 95 1.10 -1.90 2.41
CA SER A 95 0.73 -0.92 3.44
C SER A 95 -0.41 -1.45 4.33
N SER A 96 -0.77 -0.71 5.37
CA SER A 96 -1.94 -1.04 6.19
C SER A 96 -3.21 -1.16 5.34
N PHE A 97 -3.37 -0.32 4.32
CA PHE A 97 -4.45 -0.39 3.35
C PHE A 97 -4.47 -1.73 2.60
N GLY A 98 -3.36 -2.12 1.98
CA GLY A 98 -3.28 -3.35 1.21
C GLY A 98 -3.39 -4.60 2.08
N LYS A 99 -2.79 -4.58 3.27
CA LYS A 99 -2.85 -5.69 4.25
C LYS A 99 -4.25 -5.89 4.84
N ASN A 100 -5.09 -4.88 4.83
CA ASN A 100 -6.49 -4.98 5.23
C ASN A 100 -7.38 -5.47 4.07
N LEU A 101 -7.20 -4.90 2.87
CA LEU A 101 -8.07 -5.14 1.73
C LEU A 101 -7.83 -6.50 1.07
N LEU A 102 -6.58 -6.83 0.77
CA LEU A 102 -6.26 -8.01 -0.05
C LEU A 102 -6.66 -9.34 0.59
N PRO A 103 -6.50 -9.57 1.91
CA PRO A 103 -6.96 -10.78 2.56
C PRO A 103 -8.47 -10.98 2.47
N ARG A 104 -9.25 -9.91 2.53
CA ARG A 104 -10.69 -10.01 2.34
C ARG A 104 -11.05 -10.44 0.91
N ILE A 105 -10.43 -9.82 -0.09
CA ILE A 105 -10.60 -10.22 -1.51
C ILE A 105 -10.24 -11.69 -1.69
N ALA A 106 -9.09 -12.10 -1.14
CA ALA A 106 -8.60 -13.47 -1.21
C ALA A 106 -9.57 -14.48 -0.58
N GLY A 107 -10.09 -14.17 0.61
CA GLY A 107 -11.06 -15.02 1.30
C GLY A 107 -12.37 -15.17 0.53
N ILE A 108 -12.86 -14.11 -0.12
CA ILE A 108 -14.09 -14.18 -0.93
C ILE A 108 -13.86 -14.95 -2.23
N LEU A 109 -12.68 -14.80 -2.85
CA LEU A 109 -12.33 -15.48 -4.10
C LEU A 109 -11.85 -16.92 -3.88
N ASP A 110 -11.62 -17.34 -2.63
CA ASP A 110 -10.98 -18.63 -2.27
C ASP A 110 -9.63 -18.81 -2.98
N MET A 111 -8.77 -17.79 -2.87
CA MET A 111 -7.44 -17.76 -3.50
C MET A 111 -6.38 -17.34 -2.50
N MET A 112 -5.13 -17.73 -2.76
CA MET A 112 -3.99 -17.39 -1.92
C MET A 112 -3.42 -16.02 -2.29
N ILE A 113 -2.87 -15.34 -1.29
CA ILE A 113 -2.08 -14.11 -1.47
C ILE A 113 -0.60 -14.48 -1.53
N VAL A 114 0.13 -13.86 -2.45
CA VAL A 114 1.58 -13.74 -2.35
C VAL A 114 1.89 -12.38 -1.74
N SER A 115 2.19 -12.37 -0.45
CA SER A 115 2.34 -11.13 0.31
C SER A 115 3.78 -10.63 0.37
N ASP A 116 3.94 -9.31 0.43
CA ASP A 116 5.20 -8.61 0.66
C ASP A 116 6.27 -8.95 -0.39
N VAL A 117 5.87 -8.96 -1.65
CA VAL A 117 6.74 -9.32 -2.79
C VAL A 117 7.79 -8.26 -2.99
N SER A 118 9.05 -8.69 -3.02
CA SER A 118 10.24 -7.85 -3.25
C SER A 118 10.79 -7.95 -4.67
N LYS A 119 10.37 -8.98 -5.44
CA LYS A 119 10.80 -9.19 -6.83
C LYS A 119 9.80 -10.03 -7.59
N ILE A 120 9.55 -9.66 -8.84
CA ILE A 120 8.73 -10.42 -9.78
C ILE A 120 9.69 -11.14 -10.74
N THR A 121 9.61 -12.46 -10.84
CA THR A 121 10.49 -13.28 -11.70
C THR A 121 9.79 -13.84 -12.93
N ALA A 122 8.48 -14.04 -12.84
CA ALA A 122 7.62 -14.44 -13.94
C ALA A 122 6.17 -14.01 -13.64
N SER A 123 5.26 -14.21 -14.59
CA SER A 123 3.84 -13.86 -14.40
C SER A 123 3.14 -14.59 -13.25
N ASP A 124 3.67 -15.72 -12.83
CA ASP A 124 3.14 -16.54 -11.74
C ASP A 124 4.14 -16.76 -10.60
N THR A 125 5.35 -16.20 -10.70
CA THR A 125 6.46 -16.49 -9.78
C THR A 125 7.04 -15.23 -9.18
N PHE A 126 7.16 -15.22 -7.86
CA PHE A 126 7.49 -14.06 -7.05
C PHE A 126 8.53 -14.42 -5.98
N GLU A 127 9.34 -13.44 -5.58
CA GLU A 127 10.24 -13.58 -4.42
C GLU A 127 9.79 -12.64 -3.30
N ARG A 128 9.87 -13.13 -2.07
CA ARG A 128 9.51 -12.36 -0.88
C ARG A 128 10.45 -12.68 0.28
N PRO A 129 10.76 -11.70 1.14
CA PRO A 129 11.51 -11.94 2.36
C PRO A 129 10.64 -12.67 3.39
N ILE A 130 11.25 -13.62 4.08
CA ILE A 130 10.69 -14.35 5.22
C ILE A 130 11.69 -14.38 6.37
N TYR A 131 11.28 -14.81 7.57
CA TYR A 131 12.12 -14.80 8.76
C TYR A 131 12.78 -13.44 9.01
N ALA A 132 11.97 -12.37 9.02
CA ALA A 132 12.45 -11.00 9.19
C ALA A 132 13.55 -10.58 8.20
N GLY A 133 13.49 -11.09 6.97
CA GLY A 133 14.45 -10.76 5.90
C GLY A 133 15.69 -11.65 5.86
N ASN A 134 15.82 -12.63 6.74
CA ASN A 134 16.97 -13.56 6.75
C ASN A 134 16.94 -14.59 5.62
N ALA A 135 15.79 -14.80 5.02
CA ALA A 135 15.64 -15.71 3.88
C ALA A 135 14.76 -15.07 2.80
N ILE A 136 14.99 -15.45 1.56
CA ILE A 136 14.13 -15.11 0.41
C ILE A 136 13.44 -16.37 -0.04
N GLN A 137 12.11 -16.32 -0.03
CA GLN A 137 11.28 -17.41 -0.53
C GLN A 137 10.84 -17.09 -1.97
N ARG A 138 11.05 -18.05 -2.88
CA ARG A 138 10.43 -18.01 -4.22
C ARG A 138 9.12 -18.78 -4.17
N VAL A 139 8.04 -18.14 -4.61
CA VAL A 139 6.68 -18.67 -4.61
C VAL A 139 6.15 -18.68 -6.03
N GLN A 140 5.58 -19.79 -6.47
CA GLN A 140 4.80 -19.88 -7.68
C GLN A 140 3.32 -20.06 -7.32
N SER A 141 2.47 -19.18 -7.83
CA SER A 141 1.02 -19.24 -7.64
C SER A 141 0.35 -19.97 -8.81
N ASN A 142 -0.40 -21.02 -8.50
CA ASN A 142 -1.23 -21.73 -9.48
C ASN A 142 -2.66 -21.21 -9.56
N ASP A 143 -3.02 -20.22 -8.74
CA ASP A 143 -4.36 -19.64 -8.70
C ASP A 143 -4.72 -18.97 -10.02
N LYS A 144 -6.01 -18.93 -10.32
CA LYS A 144 -6.55 -18.31 -11.53
C LYS A 144 -6.27 -16.81 -11.57
N ILE A 145 -6.35 -16.13 -10.42
CA ILE A 145 -6.01 -14.73 -10.24
C ILE A 145 -4.84 -14.66 -9.25
N LYS A 146 -3.75 -14.00 -9.62
CA LYS A 146 -2.61 -13.77 -8.73
C LYS A 146 -2.91 -12.55 -7.88
N LEU A 147 -3.06 -12.76 -6.58
CA LEU A 147 -3.28 -11.71 -5.59
C LEU A 147 -1.95 -11.39 -4.92
N VAL A 148 -1.42 -10.20 -5.16
CA VAL A 148 -0.05 -9.85 -4.81
C VAL A 148 0.00 -8.54 -4.03
N SER A 149 0.64 -8.53 -2.87
CA SER A 149 1.01 -7.28 -2.23
C SER A 149 2.50 -6.98 -2.42
N ILE A 150 2.82 -5.74 -2.72
CA ILE A 150 4.15 -5.27 -3.11
C ILE A 150 4.87 -4.61 -1.94
N ARG A 151 6.07 -5.08 -1.66
CA ARG A 151 7.02 -4.41 -0.75
C ARG A 151 7.62 -3.19 -1.45
N THR A 152 6.97 -2.04 -1.29
CA THR A 152 7.26 -0.83 -2.08
C THR A 152 8.68 -0.32 -1.93
N SER A 153 9.35 -0.59 -0.80
CA SER A 153 10.76 -0.26 -0.59
C SER A 153 11.74 -0.92 -1.58
N ASN A 154 11.32 -1.98 -2.25
CA ASN A 154 12.15 -2.71 -3.22
C ASN A 154 11.96 -2.25 -4.68
N PHE A 155 11.07 -1.30 -4.94
CA PHE A 155 10.74 -0.85 -6.27
C PHE A 155 10.92 0.67 -6.40
N ASN A 156 11.19 1.11 -7.62
CA ASN A 156 11.24 2.53 -7.95
C ASN A 156 9.83 3.09 -8.15
N SER A 157 9.72 4.40 -8.11
CA SER A 157 8.49 5.07 -8.55
C SER A 157 8.30 4.90 -10.04
N ALA A 158 7.07 4.69 -10.48
CA ALA A 158 6.75 4.59 -11.89
C ALA A 158 7.02 5.93 -12.60
N PRO A 159 7.66 5.93 -13.77
CA PRO A 159 7.93 7.15 -14.52
C PRO A 159 6.64 7.74 -15.10
N SER A 160 6.65 9.06 -15.29
CA SER A 160 5.61 9.77 -16.06
C SER A 160 5.79 9.52 -17.58
N GLY A 161 4.84 9.98 -18.37
CA GLY A 161 4.85 9.90 -19.84
C GLY A 161 3.68 9.10 -20.39
N GLY A 162 2.74 8.69 -19.52
CA GLY A 162 1.48 8.08 -19.92
C GLY A 162 0.40 9.09 -20.28
N ASN A 163 -0.68 8.58 -20.86
CA ASN A 163 -1.92 9.32 -21.12
C ASN A 163 -3.09 8.33 -21.09
N ALA A 164 -3.31 7.76 -19.91
CA ALA A 164 -4.33 6.74 -19.70
C ALA A 164 -5.76 7.31 -19.90
N LYS A 165 -6.66 6.47 -20.37
CA LYS A 165 -8.09 6.79 -20.34
C LYS A 165 -8.60 6.75 -18.91
N ILE A 166 -9.43 7.73 -18.51
CA ILE A 166 -10.19 7.69 -17.26
C ILE A 166 -11.58 7.17 -17.57
N GLU A 167 -12.00 6.12 -16.88
CA GLU A 167 -13.29 5.46 -17.06
C GLU A 167 -14.02 5.33 -15.72
N LYS A 168 -15.17 6.01 -15.60
CA LYS A 168 -16.05 5.89 -14.44
C LYS A 168 -16.88 4.61 -14.56
N LEU A 169 -16.85 3.80 -13.50
CA LEU A 169 -17.59 2.56 -13.42
C LEU A 169 -18.83 2.76 -12.55
N SER A 170 -19.95 2.23 -13.02
CA SER A 170 -21.21 2.18 -12.26
C SER A 170 -21.27 0.88 -11.46
N ILE A 171 -20.53 0.82 -10.36
CA ILE A 171 -20.55 -0.32 -9.43
C ILE A 171 -21.33 0.07 -8.20
N ASN A 172 -22.26 -0.78 -7.78
CA ASN A 172 -23.05 -0.56 -6.58
C ASN A 172 -22.24 -0.94 -5.35
N ILE A 173 -21.85 0.06 -4.54
CA ILE A 173 -21.09 -0.14 -3.30
C ILE A 173 -22.08 -0.33 -2.15
N GLN A 174 -21.89 -1.41 -1.40
CA GLN A 174 -22.69 -1.74 -0.23
C GLN A 174 -21.76 -2.19 0.91
N ASN A 175 -22.10 -1.78 2.12
CA ASN A 175 -21.46 -2.29 3.34
C ASN A 175 -22.49 -2.38 4.45
N ASN A 176 -22.90 -3.60 4.77
CA ASN A 176 -23.84 -3.92 5.84
C ASN A 176 -23.16 -4.66 7.01
N VAL A 177 -21.83 -4.77 6.99
CA VAL A 177 -21.05 -5.60 7.93
C VAL A 177 -20.34 -4.75 8.96
N SER A 178 -19.77 -3.62 8.52
CA SER A 178 -18.98 -2.73 9.37
C SER A 178 -19.34 -1.27 9.10
N ARG A 179 -19.04 -0.42 10.07
CA ARG A 179 -19.14 1.03 9.91
C ARG A 179 -17.95 1.70 10.55
N TRP A 180 -17.47 2.75 9.92
CA TRP A 180 -16.49 3.63 10.52
C TRP A 180 -17.13 4.45 11.66
N LEU A 181 -16.41 4.61 12.77
CA LEU A 181 -16.85 5.43 13.90
C LEU A 181 -16.01 6.69 14.02
N GLU A 182 -14.71 6.52 14.19
CA GLU A 182 -13.78 7.64 14.35
C GLU A 182 -12.35 7.20 13.99
N ASN A 183 -11.50 8.18 13.65
CA ASN A 183 -10.07 8.00 13.57
C ASN A 183 -9.41 8.62 14.81
N LYS A 184 -8.63 7.82 15.55
CA LYS A 184 -7.76 8.31 16.61
C LYS A 184 -6.36 8.51 16.06
N VAL A 185 -6.15 9.60 15.35
CA VAL A 185 -4.85 9.97 14.78
C VAL A 185 -4.19 10.96 15.73
N GLN A 186 -2.94 10.71 16.11
CA GLN A 186 -2.12 11.74 16.71
C GLN A 186 -1.72 12.71 15.59
N GLU A 187 -2.10 13.98 15.72
CA GLU A 187 -1.61 15.02 14.84
C GLU A 187 -0.09 15.08 14.98
N ASN A 188 0.60 14.91 13.87
CA ASN A 188 2.04 14.98 13.81
C ASN A 188 2.42 15.84 12.60
N ASP A 189 3.09 16.94 12.85
CA ASP A 189 3.58 17.84 11.79
C ASP A 189 4.80 17.28 11.04
N ARG A 190 5.31 16.11 11.45
CA ARG A 190 6.45 15.46 10.83
C ARG A 190 6.06 14.65 9.61
N PRO A 191 6.99 14.44 8.65
CA PRO A 191 6.74 13.57 7.50
C PRO A 191 6.29 12.17 7.92
N GLU A 192 5.47 11.55 7.07
CA GLU A 192 5.05 10.16 7.26
C GLU A 192 6.24 9.20 7.21
N LEU A 193 6.34 8.30 8.19
CA LEU A 193 7.48 7.41 8.36
C LEU A 193 7.74 6.51 7.13
N THR A 194 6.69 6.07 6.45
CA THR A 194 6.78 5.16 5.29
C THR A 194 7.25 5.84 4.00
N SER A 195 7.17 7.16 3.91
CA SER A 195 7.54 7.93 2.71
C SER A 195 8.61 8.99 2.96
N ALA A 196 9.06 9.15 4.22
CA ALA A 196 10.05 10.13 4.58
C ALA A 196 11.41 9.87 3.92
N LYS A 197 12.05 10.92 3.43
CA LYS A 197 13.42 10.86 2.88
C LYS A 197 14.48 10.73 3.95
N ILE A 198 14.21 11.31 5.13
CA ILE A 198 15.12 11.29 6.28
C ILE A 198 14.36 10.75 7.48
N ILE A 199 14.95 9.81 8.20
CA ILE A 199 14.39 9.23 9.41
C ILE A 199 15.43 9.25 10.51
N VAL A 200 15.05 9.77 11.69
CA VAL A 200 15.84 9.68 12.91
C VAL A 200 15.15 8.73 13.86
N SER A 201 15.85 7.67 14.27
CA SER A 201 15.25 6.62 15.09
C SER A 201 15.97 6.44 16.42
N GLY A 202 15.19 6.13 17.46
CA GLY A 202 15.67 5.79 18.80
C GLY A 202 15.37 4.33 19.17
N GLY A 203 16.34 3.71 19.82
CA GLY A 203 16.18 2.38 20.41
C GLY A 203 16.06 2.40 21.92
N ARG A 204 16.03 1.22 22.54
CA ARG A 204 15.99 1.05 24.00
C ARG A 204 17.17 1.73 24.72
N GLY A 205 18.32 1.89 24.05
CA GLY A 205 19.50 2.57 24.58
C GLY A 205 19.30 4.05 24.90
N VAL A 206 18.22 4.68 24.40
CA VAL A 206 17.81 6.05 24.80
C VAL A 206 17.47 6.13 26.29
N GLY A 207 17.02 5.05 26.90
CA GLY A 207 16.90 4.86 28.33
C GLY A 207 15.58 5.33 28.95
N SER A 208 14.94 6.36 28.43
CA SER A 208 13.63 6.83 28.92
C SER A 208 12.83 7.58 27.86
N LYS A 209 11.55 7.80 28.14
CA LYS A 209 10.67 8.64 27.31
C LYS A 209 11.15 10.08 27.24
N GLU A 210 11.62 10.63 28.35
CA GLU A 210 12.13 12.02 28.44
C GLU A 210 13.37 12.20 27.56
N ASN A 211 14.26 11.21 27.56
CA ASN A 211 15.47 11.23 26.73
C ASN A 211 15.16 11.10 25.23
N PHE A 212 13.99 10.53 24.88
CA PHE A 212 13.57 10.41 23.49
C PHE A 212 13.40 11.79 22.82
N ALA A 213 13.20 12.85 23.60
CA ALA A 213 13.17 14.23 23.13
C ALA A 213 14.45 14.66 22.36
N VAL A 214 15.58 14.02 22.58
CA VAL A 214 16.83 14.27 21.81
C VAL A 214 16.65 13.81 20.37
N ILE A 215 16.04 12.63 20.17
CA ILE A 215 15.73 12.07 18.84
C ILE A 215 14.75 12.99 18.12
N GLU A 216 13.68 13.40 18.82
CA GLU A 216 12.65 14.28 18.26
C GLU A 216 13.22 15.63 17.82
N LYS A 217 14.02 16.27 18.67
CA LYS A 217 14.66 17.57 18.36
C LYS A 217 15.59 17.49 17.15
N LEU A 218 16.31 16.37 16.99
CA LEU A 218 17.15 16.17 15.82
C LEU A 218 16.29 15.99 14.56
N ALA A 219 15.24 15.19 14.64
CA ALA A 219 14.30 14.99 13.55
C ALA A 219 13.66 16.32 13.11
N ASP A 220 13.21 17.14 14.04
CA ASP A 220 12.60 18.45 13.75
C ASP A 220 13.59 19.39 13.03
N LYS A 221 14.85 19.39 13.42
CA LYS A 221 15.88 20.20 12.74
C LYS A 221 16.20 19.73 11.32
N LEU A 222 16.03 18.43 11.05
CA LEU A 222 16.29 17.85 9.74
C LEU A 222 15.04 17.78 8.85
N GLY A 223 13.88 18.15 9.37
CA GLY A 223 12.59 17.91 8.68
C GLY A 223 12.33 16.41 8.47
N ALA A 224 12.78 15.57 9.41
CA ALA A 224 12.77 14.13 9.32
C ALA A 224 11.56 13.51 10.03
N ALA A 225 11.20 12.29 9.63
CA ALA A 225 10.31 11.46 10.42
C ALA A 225 11.03 10.89 11.64
N VAL A 226 10.28 10.54 12.68
CA VAL A 226 10.79 9.88 13.89
C VAL A 226 10.41 8.42 13.87
N GLY A 227 11.41 7.54 14.06
CA GLY A 227 11.22 6.11 14.19
C GLY A 227 11.63 5.61 15.58
N ALA A 228 11.18 4.42 15.92
CA ALA A 228 11.55 3.75 17.16
C ALA A 228 11.69 2.24 16.94
N SER A 229 12.61 1.62 17.68
CA SER A 229 12.67 0.16 17.72
C SER A 229 11.45 -0.39 18.50
N ARG A 230 11.10 -1.65 18.21
CA ARG A 230 10.06 -2.34 18.99
C ARG A 230 10.34 -2.29 20.48
N ALA A 231 11.58 -2.50 20.91
CA ALA A 231 11.94 -2.46 22.33
C ALA A 231 11.71 -1.08 22.96
N ALA A 232 11.92 0.01 22.24
CA ALA A 232 11.62 1.35 22.72
C ALA A 232 10.11 1.58 22.85
N VAL A 233 9.33 1.08 21.91
CA VAL A 233 7.86 1.15 21.94
C VAL A 233 7.30 0.31 23.11
N ASP A 234 7.74 -0.94 23.24
CA ASP A 234 7.32 -1.85 24.30
C ASP A 234 7.68 -1.30 25.70
N SER A 235 8.77 -0.52 25.80
CA SER A 235 9.18 0.18 27.04
C SER A 235 8.42 1.50 27.28
N GLY A 236 7.52 1.89 26.38
CA GLY A 236 6.74 3.13 26.49
C GLY A 236 7.52 4.41 26.18
N PHE A 237 8.70 4.32 25.56
CA PHE A 237 9.52 5.50 25.21
C PHE A 237 8.99 6.23 24.00
N ALA A 238 8.31 5.52 23.10
CA ALA A 238 7.74 6.05 21.86
C ALA A 238 6.36 5.41 21.58
N PRO A 239 5.48 6.12 20.86
CA PRO A 239 4.19 5.57 20.48
C PRO A 239 4.34 4.43 19.46
N ASN A 240 3.34 3.55 19.40
CA ASN A 240 3.34 2.38 18.53
C ASN A 240 3.48 2.75 17.03
N ASP A 241 2.93 3.88 16.63
CA ASP A 241 2.96 4.36 15.23
C ASP A 241 4.38 4.71 14.74
N TRP A 242 5.33 4.85 15.63
CA TRP A 242 6.73 5.13 15.30
C TRP A 242 7.57 3.88 15.12
N GLN A 243 7.01 2.69 15.36
CA GLN A 243 7.78 1.46 15.26
C GLN A 243 8.23 1.18 13.83
N VAL A 244 9.54 0.97 13.67
CA VAL A 244 10.19 0.55 12.43
C VAL A 244 10.64 -0.90 12.58
N GLY A 245 10.38 -1.68 11.53
CA GLY A 245 10.76 -3.10 11.47
C GLY A 245 9.85 -4.04 12.26
N GLN A 246 10.09 -5.32 12.14
CA GLN A 246 9.29 -6.40 12.72
C GLN A 246 7.80 -6.25 12.33
N THR A 247 6.91 -6.04 13.32
CA THR A 247 5.47 -5.81 13.11
C THR A 247 5.12 -4.35 12.79
N GLY A 248 6.10 -3.47 12.83
CA GLY A 248 5.97 -2.05 12.51
C GLY A 248 6.11 -1.74 11.03
N LYS A 249 6.38 -0.48 10.74
CA LYS A 249 6.49 0.02 9.35
C LYS A 249 7.80 -0.40 8.71
N VAL A 250 7.76 -0.68 7.41
CA VAL A 250 8.95 -0.85 6.56
C VAL A 250 9.29 0.49 5.96
N VAL A 251 10.54 0.90 6.09
CA VAL A 251 11.03 2.19 5.62
C VAL A 251 12.21 2.02 4.68
N ALA A 252 12.39 2.97 3.75
CA ALA A 252 13.51 3.03 2.83
C ALA A 252 13.91 4.49 2.59
N PRO A 253 14.39 5.22 3.61
CA PRO A 253 14.81 6.60 3.48
C PRO A 253 16.10 6.72 2.66
N GLU A 254 16.43 7.96 2.26
CA GLU A 254 17.73 8.32 1.70
C GLU A 254 18.80 8.45 2.82
N LEU A 255 18.38 8.83 4.04
CA LEU A 255 19.20 8.98 5.23
C LEU A 255 18.40 8.57 6.49
#